data_493aae0cb2aa6b21e071e99f5344e546
#
_entry.id   493aae0cb2aa6b21e071e99f5344e546
#
_cell.length_a   1.000
_cell.length_b   1.000
_cell.length_c   1.000
_cell.angle_alpha   90.00
_cell.angle_beta   90.00
_cell.angle_gamma   90.00
#
_symmetry.space_group_name_H-M   'P 1'
#
loop_
_entity.id
_entity.type
_entity.pdbx_description
1 polymer ?
#
loop_
_entity_poly.entity_id
_entity_poly.type
_entity_poly.pdbx_seq_one_letter_code
_entity_poly.pdbx_strand_id
1 'polypeptide(L)' 'MSQKYLIRIAELERLLSEQAEALRQKDQQLSLVEETEAFLRSALARAEEKI' A
#
# COMPACT_ATOMS: atom_id res chain seq x y z
N MET A 1 12.37 1.24 -35.45
CA MET A 1 12.24 0.28 -34.36
C MET A 1 11.33 -0.87 -34.78
N SER A 2 11.67 -2.12 -34.47
CA SER A 2 10.83 -3.24 -34.88
C SER A 2 9.59 -3.30 -33.99
N GLN A 3 8.52 -3.89 -34.52
CA GLN A 3 7.28 -4.04 -33.76
C GLN A 3 7.45 -4.87 -32.50
N LYS A 4 8.38 -5.83 -32.49
CA LYS A 4 8.67 -6.64 -31.32
C LYS A 4 9.09 -5.79 -30.12
N TYR A 5 9.96 -4.84 -30.35
CA TYR A 5 10.43 -3.96 -29.27
C TYR A 5 9.32 -3.04 -28.76
N LEU A 6 8.50 -2.54 -29.67
CA LEU A 6 7.38 -1.68 -29.29
C LEU A 6 6.36 -2.45 -28.44
N ILE A 7 6.06 -3.69 -28.83
CA ILE A 7 5.15 -4.54 -28.08
C ILE A 7 5.72 -4.83 -26.69
N ARG A 8 7.02 -5.14 -26.62
CA ARG A 8 7.68 -5.43 -25.34
C ARG A 8 7.69 -4.22 -24.41
N ILE A 9 7.95 -3.04 -24.96
CA ILE A 9 7.92 -1.81 -24.18
C ILE A 9 6.52 -1.58 -23.61
N ALA A 10 5.48 -1.76 -24.41
CA ALA A 10 4.10 -1.59 -23.98
C ALA A 10 3.74 -2.58 -22.86
N GLU A 11 4.19 -3.83 -22.99
CA GLU A 11 3.96 -4.85 -21.94
C GLU A 11 4.64 -4.47 -20.63
N LEU A 12 5.88 -4.01 -20.71
CA LEU A 12 6.63 -3.62 -19.52
C LEU A 12 6.01 -2.39 -18.85
N GLU A 13 5.56 -1.43 -19.62
CA GLU A 13 4.88 -0.26 -19.09
C GLU A 13 3.60 -0.64 -18.36
N ARG A 14 2.84 -1.58 -18.91
CA ARG A 14 1.63 -2.08 -18.27
C ARG A 14 1.94 -2.76 -16.95
N LEU A 15 2.97 -3.63 -16.94
CA LEU A 15 3.37 -4.33 -15.72
C LEU A 15 3.84 -3.37 -14.65
N LEU A 16 4.60 -2.36 -15.02
CA LEU A 16 5.04 -1.33 -14.08
C LEU A 16 3.86 -0.58 -13.48
N SER A 17 2.89 -0.23 -14.32
CA SER A 17 1.69 0.46 -13.87
C SER A 17 0.88 -0.40 -12.90
N GLU A 18 0.72 -1.69 -13.19
CA GLU A 18 0.03 -2.63 -12.32
C GLU A 18 0.73 -2.78 -10.97
N GLN A 19 2.05 -2.87 -11.00
CA GLN A 19 2.82 -2.98 -9.76
C GLN A 19 2.75 -1.72 -8.92
N ALA A 20 2.80 -0.55 -9.55
CA ALA A 20 2.66 0.72 -8.85
C ALA A 20 1.30 0.82 -8.15
N GLU A 21 0.24 0.39 -8.84
CA GLU A 21 -1.10 0.38 -8.25
C GLU A 21 -1.19 -0.60 -7.07
N ALA A 22 -0.61 -1.79 -7.21
CA ALA A 22 -0.60 -2.77 -6.13
C ALA A 22 0.14 -2.24 -4.89
N LEU A 23 1.27 -1.57 -5.09
CA LEU A 23 2.02 -0.96 -4.01
C LEU A 23 1.22 0.14 -3.31
N ARG A 24 0.54 0.97 -4.09
CA ARG A 24 -0.31 2.03 -3.54
C ARG A 24 -1.41 1.47 -2.66
N GLN A 25 -2.05 0.39 -3.09
CA GLN A 25 -3.09 -0.28 -2.31
C GLN A 25 -2.53 -0.85 -1.01
N LYS A 26 -1.36 -1.45 -1.06
CA LYS A 26 -0.71 -1.98 0.14
C LYS A 26 -0.33 -0.89 1.12
N ASP A 27 0.15 0.25 0.61
CA ASP A 27 0.46 1.39 1.45
C ASP A 27 -0.78 1.92 2.17
N GLN A 28 -1.91 1.99 1.47
CA GLN A 28 -3.18 2.39 2.07
C GLN A 28 -3.61 1.43 3.17
N GLN A 29 -3.46 0.13 2.94
CA GLN A 29 -3.78 -0.89 3.93
C GLN A 29 -2.89 -0.77 5.16
N LEU A 30 -1.59 -0.55 4.95
CA LEU A 30 -0.65 -0.35 6.06
C LEU A 30 -1.00 0.89 6.87
N SER A 31 -1.36 1.99 6.22
CA SER A 31 -1.77 3.20 6.92
C SER A 31 -2.98 2.96 7.80
N LEU A 32 -3.96 2.20 7.31
CA LEU A 32 -5.15 1.85 8.09
C LEU A 32 -4.79 1.00 9.31
N VAL A 33 -3.90 0.02 9.13
CA VAL A 33 -3.42 -0.80 10.24
C VAL A 33 -2.71 0.04 11.28
N GLU A 34 -1.84 0.93 10.85
CA GLU A 34 -1.10 1.82 11.76
C GLU A 34 -2.03 2.74 12.55
N GLU A 35 -3.05 3.28 11.88
CA GLU A 35 -4.05 4.11 12.54
C GLU A 35 -4.85 3.31 13.58
N THR A 36 -5.22 2.09 13.25
CA THR A 36 -5.93 1.20 14.15
C THR A 36 -5.08 0.86 15.37
N GLU A 37 -3.80 0.56 15.15
CA GLU A 37 -2.87 0.27 16.24
C GLU A 37 -2.70 1.47 17.16
N ALA A 38 -2.57 2.67 16.61
CA ALA A 38 -2.44 3.88 17.41
C ALA A 38 -3.70 4.12 18.24
N PHE A 39 -4.86 3.91 17.66
CA PHE A 39 -6.12 4.03 18.38
C PHE A 39 -6.20 3.05 19.54
N LEU A 40 -5.86 1.78 19.28
CA LEU A 40 -5.93 0.74 20.32
C LEU A 40 -4.93 1.01 21.46
N ARG A 41 -3.74 1.47 21.13
CA ARG A 41 -2.76 1.85 22.16
C ARG A 41 -3.25 2.98 23.03
N SER A 42 -3.86 3.99 22.42
CA SER A 42 -4.44 5.11 23.17
C SER A 42 -5.60 4.67 24.06
N ALA A 43 -6.44 3.80 23.55
CA ALA A 43 -7.58 3.27 24.32
C ALA A 43 -7.09 2.42 25.51
N LEU A 44 -6.07 1.60 25.28
CA LEU A 44 -5.49 0.78 26.34
C LEU A 44 -4.85 1.64 27.43
N ALA A 45 -4.09 2.66 27.05
CA ALA A 45 -3.45 3.56 27.99
C ALA A 45 -4.49 4.27 28.86
N ARG A 46 -5.60 4.71 28.24
CA ARG A 46 -6.70 5.35 29.01
C ARG A 46 -7.38 4.38 29.98
N ALA A 47 -7.56 3.14 29.54
CA ALA A 47 -8.14 2.12 30.41
C ALA A 47 -7.23 1.81 31.61
N GLU A 48 -5.92 1.76 31.38
CA GLU A 48 -4.96 1.54 32.46
C GLU A 48 -4.93 2.68 33.47
N GLU A 49 -5.10 3.91 33.02
CA GLU A 49 -5.14 5.08 33.91
C GLU A 49 -6.32 5.04 34.88
N LYS A 50 -7.41 4.38 34.51
CA LYS A 50 -8.62 4.32 35.33
C LYS A 50 -8.58 3.25 36.42
N ILE A 51 -7.62 2.38 36.31
CA ILE A 51 -7.43 1.35 37.34
C ILE A 51 -6.65 1.89 38.53
#